data_7603b8e6875d91fd358b8e583809beb8
#
_entry.id   7603b8e6875d91fd358b8e583809beb8
#
_cell.length_a   1.000
_cell.length_b   1.000
_cell.length_c   1.000
_cell.angle_alpha   90.00
_cell.angle_beta   90.00
_cell.angle_gamma   90.00
#
_symmetry.space_group_name_H-M   'P 1'
#
loop_
_entity.id
_entity.type
_entity.pdbx_description
1 polymer ?
#
loop_
_entity_poly.entity_id
_entity_poly.type
_entity_poly.pdbx_seq_one_letter_code
_entity_poly.pdbx_strand_id
1 'polypeptide(L)'
;MRFYDTALWIAIKRLALGLGLIALFSSILLLTDLGHRKTASAATARARSEAGATGRTVKAAIVYFARDVGTDQCVQGLIEGLKASGFDEGKNLEVRRADAQGEMINIPAILQNYDNSDVDLIMTITTPCLTGACNKVKHKPVVFTCVTDPIAAGAGKSHTDHLPFVTGVGSFPPIGRTLDMMQKLVPGLRAVGTMYNPAEANSVKELTAAREIFRNRGVRLEEIALAGSNEVLQAVQILAGRDVQVVWLPGDNTAIEGYEGAVKGAKDAHLPLITDECSELPRGGLACLGISLHSAAVASGKLAGRVLLGADPKDLPLQEVAVEELAISRGDAERLGLTIPKEYSQKVGP
;
A
#
# COMPACT_ATOMS: atom_id res chain seq x y z
N MET A 1 -23.71 -63.42 6.57
CA MET A 1 -24.06 -62.10 7.16
C MET A 1 -23.11 -61.59 8.25
N ARG A 2 -22.00 -62.29 8.60
CA ARG A 2 -21.03 -61.85 9.66
C ARG A 2 -19.75 -61.18 9.17
N PHE A 3 -19.46 -61.16 7.89
CA PHE A 3 -18.21 -60.58 7.35
C PHE A 3 -18.26 -59.08 7.04
N TYR A 4 -19.44 -58.49 6.87
CA TYR A 4 -19.61 -57.06 6.60
C TYR A 4 -19.46 -56.20 7.87
N ASP A 5 -19.82 -56.75 9.05
CA ASP A 5 -19.73 -56.01 10.32
C ASP A 5 -18.28 -55.74 10.78
N THR A 6 -17.35 -56.66 10.51
CA THR A 6 -15.94 -56.51 10.93
C THR A 6 -15.20 -55.46 10.08
N ALA A 7 -15.47 -55.38 8.78
CA ALA A 7 -14.85 -54.39 7.91
C ALA A 7 -15.33 -52.98 8.20
N LEU A 8 -16.63 -52.80 8.45
CA LEU A 8 -17.23 -51.52 8.85
C LEU A 8 -16.66 -51.04 10.20
N TRP A 9 -16.53 -51.98 11.16
CA TRP A 9 -15.99 -51.63 12.49
C TRP A 9 -14.51 -51.21 12.46
N ILE A 10 -13.69 -51.86 11.59
CA ILE A 10 -12.29 -51.47 11.36
C ILE A 10 -12.21 -50.09 10.70
N ALA A 11 -13.08 -49.82 9.72
CA ALA A 11 -13.14 -48.51 9.06
C ALA A 11 -13.51 -47.40 10.02
N ILE A 12 -14.51 -47.59 10.89
CA ILE A 12 -14.92 -46.65 11.95
C ILE A 12 -13.76 -46.37 12.92
N LYS A 13 -13.05 -47.44 13.37
CA LYS A 13 -11.89 -47.24 14.27
C LYS A 13 -10.76 -46.43 13.61
N ARG A 14 -10.46 -46.69 12.32
CA ARG A 14 -9.44 -45.94 11.59
C ARG A 14 -9.84 -44.48 11.40
N LEU A 15 -11.12 -44.23 11.11
CA LEU A 15 -11.65 -42.88 11.01
C LEU A 15 -11.58 -42.11 12.34
N ALA A 16 -11.99 -42.77 13.44
CA ALA A 16 -11.92 -42.21 14.79
C ALA A 16 -10.46 -41.90 15.21
N LEU A 17 -9.51 -42.78 14.89
CA LEU A 17 -8.08 -42.58 15.12
C LEU A 17 -7.54 -41.38 14.31
N GLY A 18 -7.92 -41.29 13.03
CA GLY A 18 -7.55 -40.15 12.17
C GLY A 18 -8.08 -38.82 12.67
N LEU A 19 -9.35 -38.76 13.07
CA LEU A 19 -9.96 -37.55 13.65
C LEU A 19 -9.32 -37.21 15.00
N GLY A 20 -8.99 -38.19 15.82
CA GLY A 20 -8.27 -37.96 17.09
C GLY A 20 -6.86 -37.38 16.87
N LEU A 21 -6.12 -37.86 15.88
CA LEU A 21 -4.80 -37.32 15.52
C LEU A 21 -4.90 -35.89 14.98
N ILE A 22 -5.87 -35.59 14.14
CA ILE A 22 -6.10 -34.23 13.60
C ILE A 22 -6.44 -33.27 14.75
N ALA A 23 -7.33 -33.66 15.66
CA ALA A 23 -7.69 -32.86 16.82
C ALA A 23 -6.49 -32.61 17.75
N LEU A 24 -5.66 -33.63 17.99
CA LEU A 24 -4.44 -33.52 18.78
C LEU A 24 -3.43 -32.57 18.13
N PHE A 25 -3.20 -32.70 16.82
CA PHE A 25 -2.26 -31.85 16.07
C PHE A 25 -2.74 -30.38 16.02
N SER A 26 -4.04 -30.16 15.80
CA SER A 26 -4.65 -28.83 15.87
C SER A 26 -4.55 -28.20 17.26
N SER A 27 -4.72 -29.01 18.32
CA SER A 27 -4.57 -28.53 19.69
C SER A 27 -3.11 -28.16 20.03
N ILE A 28 -2.14 -28.93 19.53
CA ILE A 28 -0.70 -28.61 19.70
C ILE A 28 -0.35 -27.32 18.96
N LEU A 29 -0.83 -27.13 17.72
CA LEU A 29 -0.61 -25.91 16.94
C LEU A 29 -1.24 -24.68 17.63
N LEU A 30 -2.45 -24.82 18.16
CA LEU A 30 -3.12 -23.74 18.93
C LEU A 30 -2.36 -23.40 20.20
N LEU A 31 -1.88 -24.39 20.93
CA LEU A 31 -1.11 -24.17 22.18
C LEU A 31 0.26 -23.56 21.91
N THR A 32 0.93 -23.93 20.83
CA THR A 32 2.20 -23.30 20.40
C THR A 32 1.98 -21.84 19.96
N ASP A 33 0.93 -21.56 19.18
CA ASP A 33 0.59 -20.17 18.76
C ASP A 33 0.23 -19.29 19.98
N LEU A 34 -0.55 -19.82 20.93
CA LEU A 34 -0.86 -19.13 22.19
C LEU A 34 0.41 -18.90 23.07
N GLY A 35 1.34 -19.85 23.04
CA GLY A 35 2.63 -19.72 23.71
C GLY A 35 3.46 -18.60 23.09
N HIS A 36 3.60 -18.57 21.77
CA HIS A 36 4.31 -17.50 21.03
C HIS A 36 3.67 -16.12 21.23
N ARG A 37 2.34 -16.02 21.24
CA ARG A 37 1.64 -14.75 21.50
C ARG A 37 1.85 -14.26 22.94
N LYS A 38 1.85 -15.14 23.92
CA LYS A 38 2.12 -14.76 25.33
C LYS A 38 3.57 -14.33 25.53
N THR A 39 4.54 -15.03 24.93
CA THR A 39 5.97 -14.66 25.04
C THR A 39 6.27 -13.37 24.29
N ALA A 40 5.69 -13.16 23.09
CA ALA A 40 5.81 -11.89 22.36
C ALA A 40 5.16 -10.72 23.13
N SER A 41 4.00 -10.92 23.73
CA SER A 41 3.32 -9.92 24.56
C SER A 41 4.12 -9.57 25.82
N ALA A 42 4.72 -10.57 26.49
CA ALA A 42 5.57 -10.35 27.66
C ALA A 42 6.88 -9.65 27.34
N ALA A 43 7.53 -10.00 26.20
CA ALA A 43 8.73 -9.34 25.71
C ALA A 43 8.44 -7.87 25.33
N THR A 44 7.31 -7.61 24.67
CA THR A 44 6.86 -6.25 24.32
C THR A 44 6.53 -5.43 25.59
N ALA A 45 5.92 -6.04 26.60
CA ALA A 45 5.64 -5.38 27.88
C ALA A 45 6.92 -5.06 28.65
N ARG A 46 7.91 -5.95 28.61
CA ARG A 46 9.22 -5.76 29.26
C ARG A 46 10.04 -4.67 28.55
N ALA A 47 10.08 -4.68 27.22
CA ALA A 47 10.72 -3.63 26.42
C ALA A 47 10.01 -2.26 26.59
N ARG A 48 8.66 -2.23 26.73
CA ARG A 48 7.91 -1.02 27.12
C ARG A 48 8.34 -0.49 28.49
N SER A 49 8.53 -1.39 29.47
CA SER A 49 9.01 -1.03 30.80
C SER A 49 10.44 -0.47 30.77
N GLU A 50 11.31 -1.04 29.95
CA GLU A 50 12.72 -0.62 29.81
C GLU A 50 12.86 0.69 29.01
N ALA A 51 12.11 0.87 27.91
CA ALA A 51 12.08 2.13 27.16
C ALA A 51 11.45 3.28 27.96
N GLY A 52 10.40 3.00 28.75
CA GLY A 52 9.83 3.96 29.69
C GLY A 52 10.72 4.26 30.89
N ALA A 53 11.57 3.31 31.31
CA ALA A 53 12.48 3.47 32.44
C ALA A 53 13.72 4.33 32.12
N THR A 54 14.11 4.48 30.84
CA THR A 54 15.28 5.28 30.44
C THR A 54 15.01 6.77 30.33
N GLY A 55 13.74 7.21 30.37
CA GLY A 55 13.37 8.63 30.26
C GLY A 55 13.86 9.32 28.96
N ARG A 56 14.37 8.55 27.98
CA ARG A 56 14.90 9.08 26.72
C ARG A 56 13.78 9.29 25.72
N THR A 57 13.66 10.48 25.16
CA THR A 57 12.83 10.74 23.98
C THR A 57 13.45 10.08 22.75
N VAL A 58 12.66 9.22 22.08
CA VAL A 58 13.05 8.58 20.83
C VAL A 58 12.85 9.57 19.67
N LYS A 59 13.73 9.55 18.68
CA LYS A 59 13.68 10.44 17.52
C LYS A 59 13.47 9.65 16.25
N ALA A 60 12.40 9.95 15.51
CA ALA A 60 12.10 9.34 14.22
C ALA A 60 12.05 10.40 13.12
N ALA A 61 12.50 10.05 11.92
CA ALA A 61 12.32 10.86 10.73
C ALA A 61 11.26 10.26 9.82
N ILE A 62 10.37 11.07 9.24
CA ILE A 62 9.46 10.70 8.15
C ILE A 62 9.91 11.45 6.90
N VAL A 63 10.19 10.70 5.82
CA VAL A 63 10.58 11.25 4.51
C VAL A 63 9.50 10.86 3.50
N TYR A 64 8.98 11.85 2.80
CA TYR A 64 7.95 11.66 1.77
C TYR A 64 8.29 12.44 0.49
N PHE A 65 7.70 11.99 -0.63
CA PHE A 65 8.00 12.53 -1.95
C PHE A 65 7.42 13.94 -2.16
N ALA A 66 6.11 14.09 -1.92
CA ALA A 66 5.39 15.35 -1.97
C ALA A 66 4.31 15.35 -0.91
N ARG A 67 3.80 16.53 -0.55
CA ARG A 67 2.70 16.65 0.38
C ARG A 67 1.38 16.69 -0.38
N ASP A 68 0.57 15.65 -0.20
CA ASP A 68 -0.78 15.52 -0.72
C ASP A 68 -1.68 14.87 0.35
N VAL A 69 -2.97 14.64 0.01
CA VAL A 69 -3.94 14.05 0.94
C VAL A 69 -3.56 12.61 1.32
N GLY A 70 -3.05 11.83 0.37
CA GLY A 70 -2.60 10.45 0.61
C GLY A 70 -1.39 10.41 1.55
N THR A 71 -0.41 11.28 1.32
CA THR A 71 0.75 11.45 2.21
C THR A 71 0.33 11.84 3.63
N ASP A 72 -0.60 12.79 3.79
CA ASP A 72 -1.11 13.17 5.12
C ASP A 72 -1.81 11.97 5.82
N GLN A 73 -2.57 11.13 5.09
CA GLN A 73 -3.14 9.88 5.62
C GLN A 73 -2.06 8.87 6.03
N CYS A 74 -1.00 8.73 5.23
CA CYS A 74 0.14 7.86 5.59
C CYS A 74 0.85 8.37 6.84
N VAL A 75 1.12 9.67 6.96
CA VAL A 75 1.73 10.26 8.16
C VAL A 75 0.85 10.01 9.39
N GLN A 76 -0.46 10.27 9.29
CA GLN A 76 -1.40 10.02 10.36
C GLN A 76 -1.37 8.55 10.79
N GLY A 77 -1.47 7.62 9.85
CA GLY A 77 -1.45 6.19 10.14
C GLY A 77 -0.14 5.72 10.80
N LEU A 78 1.02 6.22 10.35
CA LEU A 78 2.32 5.95 10.99
C LEU A 78 2.32 6.39 12.46
N ILE A 79 1.86 7.62 12.74
CA ILE A 79 1.79 8.15 14.10
C ILE A 79 0.81 7.35 14.97
N GLU A 80 -0.36 6.96 14.44
CA GLU A 80 -1.32 6.09 15.14
C GLU A 80 -0.72 4.73 15.48
N GLY A 81 -0.01 4.10 14.53
CA GLY A 81 0.66 2.83 14.74
C GLY A 81 1.78 2.90 15.78
N LEU A 82 2.58 3.98 15.77
CA LEU A 82 3.60 4.27 16.78
C LEU A 82 2.96 4.47 18.15
N LYS A 83 1.88 5.25 18.24
CA LYS A 83 1.14 5.50 19.47
C LYS A 83 0.55 4.20 20.06
N ALA A 84 0.00 3.34 19.19
CA ALA A 84 -0.48 2.01 19.61
C ALA A 84 0.64 1.13 20.18
N SER A 85 1.89 1.39 19.79
CA SER A 85 3.09 0.72 20.28
C SER A 85 3.71 1.39 21.52
N GLY A 86 3.12 2.50 22.00
CA GLY A 86 3.56 3.22 23.20
C GLY A 86 4.46 4.43 22.95
N PHE A 87 4.61 4.86 21.68
CA PHE A 87 5.36 6.05 21.30
C PHE A 87 4.40 7.19 20.94
N ASP A 88 4.32 8.20 21.79
CA ASP A 88 3.37 9.32 21.68
C ASP A 88 4.15 10.60 21.33
N GLU A 89 3.87 11.19 20.16
CA GLU A 89 4.53 12.41 19.71
C GLU A 89 4.32 13.55 20.69
N GLY A 90 5.40 14.26 21.01
CA GLY A 90 5.40 15.33 22.01
C GLY A 90 5.55 14.86 23.47
N LYS A 91 5.56 13.53 23.75
CA LYS A 91 5.82 12.99 25.09
C LYS A 91 7.17 12.24 25.13
N ASN A 92 7.23 11.09 24.46
CA ASN A 92 8.41 10.23 24.41
C ASN A 92 8.91 9.97 22.97
N LEU A 93 8.30 10.63 21.98
CA LEU A 93 8.64 10.57 20.57
C LEU A 93 8.75 11.99 20.00
N GLU A 94 9.89 12.29 19.36
CA GLU A 94 10.10 13.45 18.48
C GLU A 94 10.03 12.98 17.04
N VAL A 95 9.18 13.60 16.21
CA VAL A 95 9.06 13.25 14.78
C VAL A 95 9.52 14.42 13.93
N ARG A 96 10.56 14.18 13.13
CA ARG A 96 11.04 15.12 12.11
C ARG A 96 10.47 14.72 10.75
N ARG A 97 9.95 15.68 10.01
CA ARG A 97 9.34 15.46 8.70
C ARG A 97 10.15 16.17 7.63
N ALA A 98 10.37 15.51 6.49
CA ALA A 98 11.05 16.11 5.35
C ALA A 98 10.30 15.76 4.06
N ASP A 99 10.03 16.82 3.31
CA ASP A 99 9.37 16.83 2.02
C ASP A 99 10.42 16.94 0.91
N ALA A 100 10.39 16.01 -0.06
CA ALA A 100 11.23 16.08 -1.24
C ALA A 100 10.68 17.04 -2.31
N GLN A 101 9.49 17.61 -2.08
CA GLN A 101 8.86 18.63 -2.93
C GLN A 101 8.57 18.13 -4.37
N GLY A 102 8.21 16.86 -4.53
CA GLY A 102 7.96 16.24 -5.83
C GLY A 102 9.24 15.96 -6.64
N GLU A 103 10.41 16.26 -6.08
CA GLU A 103 11.67 16.18 -6.81
C GLU A 103 12.52 14.98 -6.34
N MET A 104 12.67 13.98 -7.20
CA MET A 104 13.45 12.78 -6.90
C MET A 104 14.92 13.09 -6.55
N ILE A 105 15.48 14.17 -7.11
CA ILE A 105 16.87 14.58 -6.86
C ILE A 105 17.11 15.01 -5.41
N ASN A 106 16.06 15.41 -4.68
CA ASN A 106 16.17 15.84 -3.28
C ASN A 106 16.25 14.66 -2.30
N ILE A 107 15.65 13.51 -2.65
CA ILE A 107 15.51 12.35 -1.77
C ILE A 107 16.85 11.85 -1.24
N PRO A 108 17.92 11.65 -2.06
CA PRO A 108 19.19 11.12 -1.58
C PRO A 108 19.84 12.00 -0.52
N ALA A 109 19.80 13.33 -0.68
CA ALA A 109 20.40 14.28 0.26
C ALA A 109 19.66 14.29 1.60
N ILE A 110 18.31 14.27 1.57
CA ILE A 110 17.46 14.19 2.77
C ILE A 110 17.77 12.92 3.56
N LEU A 111 17.79 11.77 2.90
CA LEU A 111 18.03 10.48 3.53
C LEU A 111 19.43 10.37 4.11
N GLN A 112 20.45 10.84 3.39
CA GLN A 112 21.83 10.85 3.89
C GLN A 112 21.99 11.78 5.11
N ASN A 113 21.26 12.90 5.14
CA ASN A 113 21.26 13.79 6.29
C ASN A 113 20.67 13.09 7.52
N TYR A 114 19.54 12.40 7.39
CA TYR A 114 18.96 11.65 8.51
C TYR A 114 19.76 10.43 8.90
N ASP A 115 20.39 9.71 7.96
CA ASP A 115 21.27 8.58 8.27
C ASP A 115 22.47 8.98 9.15
N ASN A 116 22.97 10.21 8.97
CA ASN A 116 24.08 10.76 9.75
C ASN A 116 23.63 11.58 10.98
N SER A 117 22.34 11.72 11.22
CA SER A 117 21.78 12.51 12.32
C SER A 117 21.57 11.67 13.59
N ASP A 118 20.99 12.28 14.61
CA ASP A 118 20.67 11.66 15.89
C ASP A 118 19.29 10.96 15.93
N VAL A 119 18.64 10.74 14.76
CA VAL A 119 17.39 9.95 14.71
C VAL A 119 17.68 8.47 14.99
N ASP A 120 16.71 7.82 15.62
CA ASP A 120 16.78 6.38 15.94
C ASP A 120 16.19 5.52 14.82
N LEU A 121 15.32 6.09 13.98
CA LEU A 121 14.57 5.42 12.92
C LEU A 121 14.27 6.38 11.76
N ILE A 122 14.37 5.88 10.53
CA ILE A 122 13.87 6.57 9.34
C ILE A 122 12.60 5.84 8.86
N MET A 123 11.53 6.57 8.65
CA MET A 123 10.31 6.08 8.01
C MET A 123 10.17 6.71 6.64
N THR A 124 9.90 5.91 5.60
CA THR A 124 9.72 6.41 4.24
C THR A 124 8.30 6.16 3.76
N ILE A 125 7.72 7.16 3.13
CA ILE A 125 6.42 7.10 2.47
C ILE A 125 6.65 7.17 0.98
N THR A 126 6.01 6.28 0.21
CA THR A 126 6.09 6.09 -1.24
C THR A 126 7.35 5.36 -1.74
N THR A 127 7.22 4.78 -2.94
CA THR A 127 8.28 3.99 -3.58
C THR A 127 9.56 4.78 -3.86
N PRO A 128 9.53 6.03 -4.38
CA PRO A 128 10.75 6.81 -4.59
C PRO A 128 11.58 7.00 -3.32
N CYS A 129 10.92 7.27 -2.18
CA CYS A 129 11.62 7.44 -0.91
C CYS A 129 12.24 6.13 -0.40
N LEU A 130 11.54 4.99 -0.55
CA LEU A 130 12.13 3.68 -0.22
C LEU A 130 13.31 3.35 -1.13
N THR A 131 13.18 3.57 -2.45
CA THR A 131 14.29 3.36 -3.40
C THR A 131 15.51 4.18 -3.01
N GLY A 132 15.29 5.45 -2.66
CA GLY A 132 16.36 6.30 -2.14
C GLY A 132 16.99 5.75 -0.85
N ALA A 133 16.16 5.26 0.09
CA ALA A 133 16.66 4.70 1.36
C ALA A 133 17.48 3.42 1.16
N CYS A 134 17.02 2.50 0.30
CA CYS A 134 17.76 1.29 -0.04
C CYS A 134 19.17 1.58 -0.58
N ASN A 135 19.34 2.69 -1.30
CA ASN A 135 20.60 3.09 -1.91
C ASN A 135 21.50 3.94 -0.99
N LYS A 136 20.94 4.74 -0.10
CA LYS A 136 21.69 5.79 0.64
C LYS A 136 21.84 5.54 2.13
N VAL A 137 20.85 4.92 2.78
CA VAL A 137 20.90 4.65 4.22
C VAL A 137 21.86 3.51 4.53
N LYS A 138 22.71 3.67 5.56
CA LYS A 138 23.74 2.70 5.96
C LYS A 138 23.70 2.38 7.44
N HIS A 139 23.24 3.29 8.28
CA HIS A 139 23.42 3.25 9.73
C HIS A 139 22.10 3.14 10.50
N LYS A 140 20.99 3.53 9.89
CA LYS A 140 19.69 3.59 10.56
C LYS A 140 18.75 2.51 10.07
N PRO A 141 17.90 1.97 10.94
CA PRO A 141 16.77 1.15 10.50
C PRO A 141 15.79 1.99 9.66
N VAL A 142 15.19 1.33 8.68
CA VAL A 142 14.19 1.94 7.78
C VAL A 142 12.89 1.15 7.87
N VAL A 143 11.78 1.85 8.08
CA VAL A 143 10.44 1.29 7.97
C VAL A 143 9.67 2.05 6.89
N PHE A 144 9.22 1.34 5.85
CA PHE A 144 8.48 1.96 4.76
C PHE A 144 6.96 1.73 4.87
N THR A 145 6.21 2.59 4.21
CA THR A 145 4.76 2.45 4.00
C THR A 145 4.34 3.02 2.64
N CYS A 146 3.13 2.67 2.19
CA CYS A 146 2.54 3.20 0.96
C CYS A 146 3.48 2.98 -0.24
N VAL A 147 4.01 1.78 -0.36
CA VAL A 147 4.93 1.35 -1.41
C VAL A 147 4.26 0.24 -2.22
N THR A 148 4.12 0.45 -3.50
CA THR A 148 3.46 -0.51 -4.41
C THR A 148 4.14 -1.86 -4.41
N ASP A 149 5.45 -1.90 -4.65
CA ASP A 149 6.24 -3.14 -4.64
C ASP A 149 7.61 -2.88 -3.99
N PRO A 150 7.83 -3.34 -2.75
CA PRO A 150 9.09 -3.10 -2.06
C PRO A 150 10.27 -3.83 -2.72
N ILE A 151 10.04 -4.93 -3.44
CA ILE A 151 11.11 -5.65 -4.15
C ILE A 151 11.55 -4.85 -5.37
N ALA A 152 10.60 -4.33 -6.15
CA ALA A 152 10.90 -3.43 -7.27
C ALA A 152 11.59 -2.14 -6.82
N ALA A 153 11.29 -1.66 -5.60
CA ALA A 153 11.96 -0.52 -4.97
C ALA A 153 13.40 -0.82 -4.51
N GLY A 154 13.84 -2.08 -4.56
CA GLY A 154 15.19 -2.49 -4.17
C GLY A 154 15.33 -2.91 -2.72
N ALA A 155 14.25 -3.15 -1.98
CA ALA A 155 14.30 -3.57 -0.58
C ALA A 155 14.84 -4.99 -0.37
N GLY A 156 14.91 -5.82 -1.40
CA GLY A 156 15.42 -7.19 -1.32
C GLY A 156 15.07 -8.04 -2.52
N LYS A 157 15.21 -9.35 -2.38
CA LYS A 157 14.88 -10.35 -3.41
C LYS A 157 13.50 -10.98 -3.18
N SER A 158 13.05 -10.99 -1.93
CA SER A 158 11.74 -11.50 -1.53
C SER A 158 11.31 -10.86 -0.21
N HIS A 159 10.10 -11.13 0.24
CA HIS A 159 9.58 -10.61 1.52
C HIS A 159 10.36 -11.13 2.74
N THR A 160 11.09 -12.24 2.62
CA THR A 160 11.92 -12.83 3.70
C THR A 160 13.42 -12.74 3.43
N ASP A 161 13.84 -12.41 2.20
CA ASP A 161 15.25 -12.15 1.83
C ASP A 161 15.36 -10.68 1.38
N HIS A 162 15.46 -9.80 2.35
CA HIS A 162 15.49 -8.35 2.17
C HIS A 162 16.69 -7.70 2.86
N LEU A 163 16.89 -6.42 2.59
CA LEU A 163 17.97 -5.66 3.21
C LEU A 163 17.84 -5.69 4.74
N PRO A 164 18.93 -5.95 5.48
CA PRO A 164 18.85 -6.23 6.92
C PRO A 164 18.40 -5.04 7.77
N PHE A 165 18.41 -3.84 7.22
CA PHE A 165 17.99 -2.62 7.90
C PHE A 165 16.62 -2.12 7.45
N VAL A 166 15.91 -2.85 6.56
CA VAL A 166 14.63 -2.42 5.96
C VAL A 166 13.52 -3.38 6.36
N THR A 167 12.39 -2.84 6.79
CA THR A 167 11.10 -3.55 6.90
C THR A 167 9.96 -2.59 6.57
N GLY A 168 8.74 -3.08 6.46
CA GLY A 168 7.57 -2.22 6.21
C GLY A 168 6.41 -2.97 5.58
N VAL A 169 5.42 -2.20 5.12
CA VAL A 169 4.18 -2.71 4.54
C VAL A 169 3.97 -2.14 3.14
N GLY A 170 3.89 -3.02 2.16
CA GLY A 170 3.54 -2.71 0.77
C GLY A 170 2.03 -2.57 0.56
N SER A 171 1.66 -2.00 -0.59
CA SER A 171 0.27 -1.67 -0.93
C SER A 171 0.03 -1.83 -2.44
N PHE A 172 0.27 -3.03 -2.99
CA PHE A 172 0.05 -3.27 -4.43
C PHE A 172 -1.45 -3.16 -4.77
N PRO A 173 -1.84 -2.32 -5.77
CA PRO A 173 -3.24 -2.09 -6.07
C PRO A 173 -3.91 -3.29 -6.75
N PRO A 174 -5.23 -3.48 -6.58
CA PRO A 174 -5.97 -4.60 -7.16
C PRO A 174 -6.36 -4.35 -8.63
N ILE A 175 -5.41 -4.17 -9.54
CA ILE A 175 -5.58 -3.73 -10.93
C ILE A 175 -6.66 -4.52 -11.69
N GLY A 176 -6.73 -5.85 -11.48
CA GLY A 176 -7.75 -6.69 -12.11
C GLY A 176 -9.18 -6.31 -11.68
N ARG A 177 -9.38 -5.98 -10.41
CA ARG A 177 -10.65 -5.53 -9.86
C ARG A 177 -10.98 -4.09 -10.27
N THR A 178 -9.96 -3.25 -10.40
CA THR A 178 -10.11 -1.90 -10.96
C THR A 178 -10.64 -1.98 -12.39
N LEU A 179 -10.10 -2.88 -13.22
CA LEU A 179 -10.63 -3.10 -14.57
C LEU A 179 -12.05 -3.68 -14.55
N ASP A 180 -12.37 -4.63 -13.65
CA ASP A 180 -13.74 -5.15 -13.50
C ASP A 180 -14.74 -4.04 -13.14
N MET A 181 -14.35 -3.11 -12.27
CA MET A 181 -15.14 -1.92 -11.92
C MET A 181 -15.33 -1.00 -13.13
N MET A 182 -14.26 -0.72 -13.88
CA MET A 182 -14.33 0.08 -15.10
C MET A 182 -15.31 -0.51 -16.11
N GLN A 183 -15.26 -1.81 -16.37
CA GLN A 183 -16.14 -2.51 -17.31
C GLN A 183 -17.63 -2.48 -16.88
N LYS A 184 -17.89 -2.43 -15.58
CA LYS A 184 -19.25 -2.32 -15.04
C LYS A 184 -19.80 -0.89 -15.08
N LEU A 185 -18.94 0.11 -14.85
CA LEU A 185 -19.30 1.53 -14.90
C LEU A 185 -19.42 2.03 -16.36
N VAL A 186 -18.62 1.47 -17.27
CA VAL A 186 -18.56 1.85 -18.68
C VAL A 186 -18.84 0.61 -19.54
N PRO A 187 -20.11 0.26 -19.79
CA PRO A 187 -20.46 -0.91 -20.60
C PRO A 187 -19.86 -0.82 -22.01
N GLY A 188 -19.26 -1.91 -22.49
CA GLY A 188 -18.60 -1.95 -23.78
C GLY A 188 -17.21 -1.30 -23.79
N LEU A 189 -16.55 -1.21 -22.64
CA LEU A 189 -15.17 -0.71 -22.52
C LEU A 189 -14.19 -1.49 -23.39
N ARG A 190 -13.48 -0.78 -24.28
CA ARG A 190 -12.50 -1.35 -25.22
C ARG A 190 -11.14 -0.67 -25.13
N ALA A 191 -11.08 0.56 -24.63
CA ALA A 191 -9.85 1.32 -24.55
C ALA A 191 -9.82 2.20 -23.29
N VAL A 192 -8.71 2.11 -22.55
CA VAL A 192 -8.40 2.91 -21.37
C VAL A 192 -7.11 3.67 -21.64
N GLY A 193 -7.10 4.95 -21.31
CA GLY A 193 -5.90 5.77 -21.34
C GLY A 193 -5.28 5.85 -19.95
N THR A 194 -3.97 5.80 -19.88
CA THR A 194 -3.20 5.98 -18.64
C THR A 194 -1.95 6.82 -18.89
N MET A 195 -1.39 7.32 -17.82
CA MET A 195 -0.13 8.05 -17.85
C MET A 195 0.76 7.62 -16.69
N TYR A 196 2.07 7.73 -16.86
CA TYR A 196 3.02 7.25 -15.87
C TYR A 196 4.39 7.91 -16.03
N ASN A 197 5.13 8.02 -14.93
CA ASN A 197 6.53 8.41 -14.94
C ASN A 197 7.43 7.17 -15.04
N PRO A 198 8.18 6.97 -16.14
CA PRO A 198 9.05 5.80 -16.30
C PRO A 198 10.25 5.77 -15.34
N ALA A 199 10.54 6.85 -14.63
CA ALA A 199 11.56 6.89 -13.60
C ALA A 199 11.07 6.36 -12.25
N GLU A 200 9.77 6.14 -12.06
CA GLU A 200 9.17 5.59 -10.85
C GLU A 200 8.99 4.07 -10.95
N ALA A 201 9.61 3.33 -10.02
CA ALA A 201 9.56 1.86 -10.00
C ALA A 201 8.13 1.31 -9.76
N ASN A 202 7.31 2.01 -8.92
CA ASN A 202 5.88 1.69 -8.73
C ASN A 202 5.13 1.74 -10.06
N SER A 203 5.25 2.84 -10.79
CA SER A 203 4.55 3.08 -12.05
C SER A 203 4.88 2.05 -13.10
N VAL A 204 6.17 1.74 -13.27
CA VAL A 204 6.64 0.70 -14.20
C VAL A 204 6.09 -0.68 -13.80
N LYS A 205 6.06 -0.99 -12.50
CA LYS A 205 5.57 -2.27 -11.99
C LYS A 205 4.07 -2.43 -12.19
N GLU A 206 3.28 -1.42 -11.82
CA GLU A 206 1.83 -1.42 -12.00
C GLU A 206 1.45 -1.51 -13.48
N LEU A 207 2.11 -0.70 -14.30
CA LEU A 207 1.82 -0.70 -15.73
C LEU A 207 2.19 -2.02 -16.42
N THR A 208 3.26 -2.69 -15.96
CA THR A 208 3.63 -4.02 -16.45
C THR A 208 2.52 -5.04 -16.14
N ALA A 209 1.97 -5.03 -14.93
CA ALA A 209 0.85 -5.89 -14.56
C ALA A 209 -0.43 -5.50 -15.32
N ALA A 210 -0.70 -4.19 -15.46
CA ALA A 210 -1.86 -3.69 -16.19
C ALA A 210 -1.86 -4.12 -17.66
N ARG A 211 -0.73 -4.00 -18.37
CA ARG A 211 -0.59 -4.44 -19.78
C ARG A 211 -1.01 -5.89 -19.97
N GLU A 212 -0.62 -6.77 -19.05
CA GLU A 212 -0.98 -8.18 -19.12
C GLU A 212 -2.47 -8.39 -18.83
N ILE A 213 -3.00 -7.80 -17.77
CA ILE A 213 -4.40 -7.92 -17.36
C ILE A 213 -5.35 -7.38 -18.43
N PHE A 214 -5.07 -6.18 -18.94
CA PHE A 214 -5.91 -5.50 -19.94
C PHE A 214 -5.91 -6.27 -21.26
N ARG A 215 -4.74 -6.71 -21.71
CA ARG A 215 -4.61 -7.54 -22.92
C ARG A 215 -5.41 -8.85 -22.81
N ASN A 216 -5.33 -9.55 -21.66
CA ASN A 216 -6.05 -10.79 -21.43
C ASN A 216 -7.58 -10.61 -21.36
N ARG A 217 -8.04 -9.38 -21.07
CA ARG A 217 -9.46 -8.99 -21.06
C ARG A 217 -9.92 -8.33 -22.38
N GLY A 218 -9.06 -8.23 -23.38
CA GLY A 218 -9.38 -7.61 -24.68
C GLY A 218 -9.59 -6.10 -24.61
N VAL A 219 -9.04 -5.43 -23.60
CA VAL A 219 -9.08 -3.96 -23.45
C VAL A 219 -7.74 -3.38 -23.85
N ARG A 220 -7.75 -2.41 -24.75
CA ARG A 220 -6.55 -1.69 -25.18
C ARG A 220 -6.14 -0.69 -24.09
N LEU A 221 -4.86 -0.65 -23.75
CA LEU A 221 -4.27 0.31 -22.84
C LEU A 221 -3.43 1.30 -23.64
N GLU A 222 -3.82 2.58 -23.67
CA GLU A 222 -3.09 3.69 -24.28
C GLU A 222 -2.27 4.40 -23.19
N GLU A 223 -0.98 4.57 -23.45
CA GLU A 223 -0.04 5.04 -22.43
C GLU A 223 0.63 6.34 -22.85
N ILE A 224 0.81 7.26 -21.91
CA ILE A 224 1.62 8.48 -22.05
C ILE A 224 2.67 8.49 -20.96
N ALA A 225 3.94 8.59 -21.35
CA ALA A 225 5.02 8.83 -20.39
C ALA A 225 5.03 10.30 -19.97
N LEU A 226 5.23 10.53 -18.66
CA LEU A 226 5.37 11.85 -18.06
C LEU A 226 6.81 12.08 -17.62
N ALA A 227 7.32 13.29 -17.85
CA ALA A 227 8.57 13.74 -17.25
C ALA A 227 8.33 14.57 -15.97
N GLY A 228 7.13 15.15 -15.81
CA GLY A 228 6.76 15.93 -14.64
C GLY A 228 5.24 16.13 -14.53
N SER A 229 4.79 16.55 -13.35
CA SER A 229 3.37 16.74 -13.02
C SER A 229 2.66 17.82 -13.86
N ASN A 230 3.41 18.79 -14.38
CA ASN A 230 2.91 19.84 -15.27
C ASN A 230 2.44 19.32 -16.64
N GLU A 231 2.80 18.08 -17.03
CA GLU A 231 2.41 17.47 -18.30
C GLU A 231 1.07 16.72 -18.23
N VAL A 232 0.52 16.50 -17.04
CA VAL A 232 -0.68 15.68 -16.81
C VAL A 232 -1.90 16.15 -17.60
N LEU A 233 -2.19 17.46 -17.60
CA LEU A 233 -3.31 18.01 -18.37
C LEU A 233 -3.16 17.70 -19.86
N GLN A 234 -1.97 17.91 -20.41
CA GLN A 234 -1.68 17.65 -21.83
C GLN A 234 -1.77 16.16 -22.15
N ALA A 235 -1.31 15.29 -21.24
CA ALA A 235 -1.41 13.84 -21.41
C ALA A 235 -2.87 13.39 -21.52
N VAL A 236 -3.78 13.90 -20.69
CA VAL A 236 -5.21 13.61 -20.82
C VAL A 236 -5.78 14.10 -22.15
N GLN A 237 -5.39 15.28 -22.62
CA GLN A 237 -5.84 15.82 -23.91
C GLN A 237 -5.39 14.93 -25.08
N ILE A 238 -4.15 14.43 -25.02
CA ILE A 238 -3.62 13.49 -26.02
C ILE A 238 -4.40 12.16 -25.98
N LEU A 239 -4.66 11.62 -24.78
CA LEU A 239 -5.43 10.39 -24.61
C LEU A 239 -6.86 10.53 -25.14
N ALA A 240 -7.51 11.66 -24.88
CA ALA A 240 -8.85 11.96 -25.41
C ALA A 240 -8.89 11.89 -26.95
N GLY A 241 -7.81 12.29 -27.63
CA GLY A 241 -7.67 12.18 -29.09
C GLY A 241 -7.38 10.76 -29.61
N ARG A 242 -7.21 9.76 -28.71
CA ARG A 242 -6.90 8.35 -29.07
C ARG A 242 -8.10 7.40 -28.85
N ASP A 243 -9.31 7.92 -28.86
CA ASP A 243 -10.56 7.15 -28.68
C ASP A 243 -10.57 6.28 -27.42
N VAL A 244 -10.00 6.75 -26.30
CA VAL A 244 -10.13 6.09 -25.01
C VAL A 244 -11.51 6.40 -24.41
N GLN A 245 -12.02 5.47 -23.62
CA GLN A 245 -13.34 5.60 -22.99
C GLN A 245 -13.23 5.91 -21.48
N VAL A 246 -12.06 5.72 -20.89
CA VAL A 246 -11.73 5.99 -19.49
C VAL A 246 -10.32 6.51 -19.43
N VAL A 247 -10.06 7.47 -18.56
CA VAL A 247 -8.72 7.82 -18.09
C VAL A 247 -8.51 7.16 -16.74
N TRP A 248 -7.44 6.37 -16.62
CA TRP A 248 -7.06 5.71 -15.39
C TRP A 248 -5.72 6.27 -14.88
N LEU A 249 -5.73 6.71 -13.62
CA LEU A 249 -4.55 7.13 -12.89
C LEU A 249 -4.16 6.03 -11.91
N PRO A 250 -3.08 5.27 -12.18
CA PRO A 250 -2.48 4.34 -11.24
C PRO A 250 -1.80 5.10 -10.08
N GLY A 251 -1.21 4.38 -9.13
CA GLY A 251 -0.43 4.93 -8.03
C GLY A 251 0.90 5.57 -8.46
N ASP A 252 0.86 6.48 -9.40
CA ASP A 252 2.01 7.24 -9.93
C ASP A 252 2.12 8.58 -9.21
N ASN A 253 3.21 8.81 -8.47
CA ASN A 253 3.35 10.02 -7.64
C ASN A 253 3.37 11.30 -8.48
N THR A 254 4.01 11.27 -9.66
CA THR A 254 4.06 12.41 -10.59
C THR A 254 2.68 12.74 -11.16
N ALA A 255 1.88 11.72 -11.53
CA ALA A 255 0.53 11.93 -12.02
C ALA A 255 -0.42 12.41 -10.92
N ILE A 256 -0.28 11.90 -9.70
CA ILE A 256 -1.06 12.33 -8.53
C ILE A 256 -0.72 13.77 -8.14
N GLU A 257 0.54 14.19 -8.20
CA GLU A 257 0.92 15.60 -7.98
C GLU A 257 0.22 16.53 -9.00
N GLY A 258 0.01 16.07 -10.24
CA GLY A 258 -0.73 16.77 -11.28
C GLY A 258 -2.24 16.50 -11.32
N TYR A 259 -2.85 15.99 -10.26
CA TYR A 259 -4.22 15.47 -10.24
C TYR A 259 -5.28 16.47 -10.74
N GLU A 260 -5.19 17.77 -10.39
CA GLU A 260 -6.10 18.78 -10.90
C GLU A 260 -6.06 18.91 -12.44
N GLY A 261 -4.88 18.71 -13.02
CA GLY A 261 -4.72 18.67 -14.47
C GLY A 261 -5.48 17.48 -15.08
N ALA A 262 -5.44 16.30 -14.43
CA ALA A 262 -6.19 15.13 -14.86
C ALA A 262 -7.71 15.35 -14.74
N VAL A 263 -8.19 15.88 -13.61
CA VAL A 263 -9.60 16.21 -13.38
C VAL A 263 -10.10 17.19 -14.43
N LYS A 264 -9.35 18.28 -14.66
CA LYS A 264 -9.72 19.28 -15.67
C LYS A 264 -9.77 18.66 -17.07
N GLY A 265 -8.72 17.96 -17.49
CA GLY A 265 -8.65 17.34 -18.80
C GLY A 265 -9.76 16.33 -19.05
N ALA A 266 -10.06 15.48 -18.06
CA ALA A 266 -11.13 14.49 -18.14
C ALA A 266 -12.52 15.14 -18.21
N LYS A 267 -12.75 16.22 -17.43
CA LYS A 267 -14.00 17.00 -17.50
C LYS A 267 -14.17 17.67 -18.86
N ASP A 268 -13.15 18.33 -19.38
CA ASP A 268 -13.19 19.01 -20.68
C ASP A 268 -13.44 18.01 -21.83
N ALA A 269 -12.90 16.79 -21.73
CA ALA A 269 -13.06 15.72 -22.71
C ALA A 269 -14.31 14.83 -22.49
N HIS A 270 -15.11 15.08 -21.43
CA HIS A 270 -16.26 14.24 -21.03
C HIS A 270 -15.87 12.77 -20.81
N LEU A 271 -14.67 12.51 -20.29
CA LEU A 271 -14.18 11.18 -19.99
C LEU A 271 -14.33 10.86 -18.49
N PRO A 272 -14.69 9.62 -18.13
CA PRO A 272 -14.57 9.12 -16.78
C PRO A 272 -13.09 9.13 -16.36
N LEU A 273 -12.80 9.70 -15.17
CA LEU A 273 -11.50 9.61 -14.51
C LEU A 273 -11.63 8.60 -13.37
N ILE A 274 -10.78 7.58 -13.36
CA ILE A 274 -10.70 6.55 -12.32
C ILE A 274 -9.28 6.54 -11.76
N THR A 275 -9.14 6.40 -10.45
CA THR A 275 -7.84 6.39 -9.79
C THR A 275 -7.71 5.23 -8.81
N ASP A 276 -6.48 4.81 -8.52
CA ASP A 276 -6.17 3.87 -7.44
C ASP A 276 -6.00 4.59 -6.09
N GLU A 277 -5.93 5.92 -6.09
CA GLU A 277 -5.79 6.76 -4.89
C GLU A 277 -7.12 7.32 -4.44
N CYS A 278 -7.82 6.62 -3.51
CA CYS A 278 -9.14 7.04 -3.05
C CYS A 278 -9.15 8.36 -2.28
N SER A 279 -8.05 8.77 -1.70
CA SER A 279 -7.86 10.06 -1.05
C SER A 279 -8.04 11.25 -2.01
N GLU A 280 -7.80 11.04 -3.32
CA GLU A 280 -7.90 12.07 -4.34
C GLU A 280 -9.32 12.25 -4.91
N LEU A 281 -10.20 11.26 -4.76
CA LEU A 281 -11.54 11.29 -5.34
C LEU A 281 -12.38 12.53 -4.94
N PRO A 282 -12.29 13.09 -3.72
CA PRO A 282 -13.01 14.32 -3.36
C PRO A 282 -12.60 15.55 -4.20
N ARG A 283 -11.41 15.54 -4.83
CA ARG A 283 -10.94 16.62 -5.74
C ARG A 283 -11.59 16.52 -7.13
N GLY A 284 -12.17 15.38 -7.47
CA GLY A 284 -12.88 15.07 -8.71
C GLY A 284 -12.53 13.68 -9.23
N GLY A 285 -13.35 13.18 -10.16
CA GLY A 285 -13.21 11.84 -10.73
C GLY A 285 -14.46 11.00 -10.50
N LEU A 286 -14.63 9.95 -11.31
CA LEU A 286 -15.81 9.08 -11.27
C LEU A 286 -15.71 8.06 -10.13
N ALA A 287 -14.58 7.41 -9.98
CA ALA A 287 -14.43 6.31 -9.03
C ALA A 287 -12.96 6.09 -8.63
N CYS A 288 -12.79 5.45 -7.50
CA CYS A 288 -11.49 4.91 -7.08
C CYS A 288 -11.63 3.46 -6.60
N LEU A 289 -10.59 2.69 -6.81
CA LEU A 289 -10.38 1.38 -6.16
C LEU A 289 -8.90 1.17 -5.95
N GLY A 290 -8.49 1.24 -4.69
CA GLY A 290 -7.08 1.11 -4.29
C GLY A 290 -6.92 0.42 -2.95
N ILE A 291 -5.72 0.47 -2.42
CA ILE A 291 -5.40 -0.02 -1.08
C ILE A 291 -5.49 1.15 -0.08
N SER A 292 -6.07 0.91 1.08
CA SER A 292 -6.14 1.89 2.17
C SER A 292 -4.74 2.30 2.63
N LEU A 293 -4.30 3.49 2.22
CA LEU A 293 -3.00 4.05 2.59
C LEU A 293 -2.89 4.21 4.10
N HIS A 294 -3.96 4.69 4.75
CA HIS A 294 -4.01 4.81 6.20
C HIS A 294 -3.80 3.45 6.90
N SER A 295 -4.50 2.39 6.44
CA SER A 295 -4.36 1.05 7.04
C SER A 295 -2.95 0.48 6.86
N ALA A 296 -2.33 0.67 5.70
CA ALA A 296 -0.94 0.29 5.45
C ALA A 296 0.01 1.02 6.39
N ALA A 297 -0.19 2.34 6.55
CA ALA A 297 0.63 3.17 7.40
C ALA A 297 0.48 2.84 8.89
N VAL A 298 -0.74 2.54 9.37
CA VAL A 298 -0.95 2.05 10.76
C VAL A 298 -0.19 0.76 11.00
N ALA A 299 -0.21 -0.18 10.05
CA ALA A 299 0.54 -1.43 10.16
C ALA A 299 2.07 -1.17 10.18
N SER A 300 2.57 -0.28 9.32
CA SER A 300 3.97 0.14 9.30
C SER A 300 4.38 0.87 10.58
N GLY A 301 3.52 1.73 11.13
CA GLY A 301 3.76 2.40 12.41
C GLY A 301 3.90 1.42 13.58
N LYS A 302 3.14 0.31 13.58
CA LYS A 302 3.30 -0.78 14.55
C LYS A 302 4.63 -1.52 14.34
N LEU A 303 5.07 -1.74 13.10
CA LEU A 303 6.40 -2.30 12.82
C LEU A 303 7.51 -1.35 13.29
N ALA A 304 7.37 -0.05 13.02
CA ALA A 304 8.26 0.99 13.50
C ALA A 304 8.38 0.96 15.02
N GLY A 305 7.24 0.84 15.73
CA GLY A 305 7.23 0.67 17.18
C GLY A 305 8.00 -0.58 17.66
N ARG A 306 7.89 -1.71 16.95
CA ARG A 306 8.67 -2.93 17.26
C ARG A 306 10.17 -2.71 17.08
N VAL A 307 10.57 -2.03 16.01
CA VAL A 307 11.99 -1.68 15.77
C VAL A 307 12.51 -0.77 16.89
N LEU A 308 11.77 0.26 17.27
CA LEU A 308 12.14 1.15 18.38
C LEU A 308 12.18 0.44 19.74
N LEU A 309 11.47 -0.69 19.89
CA LEU A 309 11.54 -1.57 21.07
C LEU A 309 12.68 -2.60 20.99
N GLY A 310 13.55 -2.51 19.97
CA GLY A 310 14.74 -3.35 19.84
C GLY A 310 14.59 -4.57 18.93
N ALA A 311 13.48 -4.70 18.18
CA ALA A 311 13.40 -5.74 17.16
C ALA A 311 14.33 -5.38 15.98
N ASP A 312 15.11 -6.36 15.52
CA ASP A 312 15.98 -6.17 14.35
C ASP A 312 15.13 -6.19 13.07
N PRO A 313 15.20 -5.20 12.18
CA PRO A 313 14.44 -5.20 10.93
C PRO A 313 14.64 -6.46 10.08
N LYS A 314 15.84 -7.06 10.08
CA LYS A 314 16.12 -8.30 9.32
C LYS A 314 15.25 -9.49 9.71
N ASP A 315 14.73 -9.51 10.96
CA ASP A 315 13.86 -10.56 11.48
C ASP A 315 12.36 -10.23 11.29
N LEU A 316 12.06 -9.10 10.65
CA LEU A 316 10.73 -8.61 10.37
C LEU A 316 10.46 -8.67 8.87
N PRO A 317 9.78 -9.71 8.35
CA PRO A 317 9.48 -9.83 6.93
C PRO A 317 8.75 -8.60 6.39
N LEU A 318 8.99 -8.25 5.13
CA LEU A 318 8.18 -7.27 4.41
C LEU A 318 6.74 -7.80 4.35
N GLN A 319 5.77 -6.92 4.58
CA GLN A 319 4.35 -7.27 4.64
C GLN A 319 3.58 -6.59 3.51
N GLU A 320 2.37 -7.03 3.26
CA GLU A 320 1.40 -6.37 2.39
C GLU A 320 0.07 -6.23 3.13
N VAL A 321 -0.63 -5.13 2.85
CA VAL A 321 -1.99 -4.90 3.34
C VAL A 321 -2.96 -5.14 2.18
N ALA A 322 -4.04 -5.86 2.48
CA ALA A 322 -5.11 -6.17 1.53
C ALA A 322 -6.42 -5.42 1.85
N VAL A 323 -6.37 -4.34 2.64
CA VAL A 323 -7.56 -3.54 2.92
C VAL A 323 -7.82 -2.62 1.73
N GLU A 324 -8.83 -2.98 0.92
CA GLU A 324 -9.22 -2.20 -0.24
C GLU A 324 -10.19 -1.09 0.14
N GLU A 325 -10.04 0.04 -0.53
CA GLU A 325 -10.99 1.15 -0.53
C GLU A 325 -11.62 1.27 -1.91
N LEU A 326 -12.94 1.47 -1.94
CA LEU A 326 -13.70 1.72 -3.15
C LEU A 326 -14.69 2.85 -2.87
N ALA A 327 -14.68 3.86 -3.71
CA ALA A 327 -15.67 4.92 -3.69
C ALA A 327 -16.06 5.35 -5.13
N ILE A 328 -17.29 5.84 -5.29
CA ILE A 328 -17.83 6.31 -6.58
C ILE A 328 -18.51 7.67 -6.35
N SER A 329 -18.20 8.63 -7.19
CA SER A 329 -18.83 9.95 -7.18
C SER A 329 -20.17 9.89 -7.91
N ARG A 330 -21.27 10.20 -7.20
CA ARG A 330 -22.61 10.33 -7.79
C ARG A 330 -22.64 11.47 -8.80
N GLY A 331 -22.09 12.63 -8.43
CA GLY A 331 -22.10 13.81 -9.27
C GLY A 331 -21.38 13.61 -10.59
N ASP A 332 -20.22 12.93 -10.58
CA ASP A 332 -19.51 12.62 -11.82
C ASP A 332 -20.20 11.54 -12.65
N ALA A 333 -20.85 10.54 -12.03
CA ALA A 333 -21.66 9.55 -12.75
C ALA A 333 -22.85 10.22 -13.47
N GLU A 334 -23.57 11.11 -12.78
CA GLU A 334 -24.70 11.87 -13.36
C GLU A 334 -24.24 12.78 -14.50
N ARG A 335 -23.14 13.52 -14.31
CA ARG A 335 -22.54 14.38 -15.34
C ARG A 335 -22.15 13.62 -16.60
N LEU A 336 -21.70 12.37 -16.45
CA LEU A 336 -21.30 11.48 -17.56
C LEU A 336 -22.45 10.65 -18.12
N GLY A 337 -23.67 10.72 -17.53
CA GLY A 337 -24.79 9.88 -17.93
C GLY A 337 -24.60 8.38 -17.67
N LEU A 338 -23.76 8.04 -16.68
CA LEU A 338 -23.44 6.66 -16.34
C LEU A 338 -24.34 6.14 -15.22
N THR A 339 -24.71 4.86 -15.32
CA THR A 339 -25.49 4.18 -14.29
C THR A 339 -24.58 3.45 -13.33
N ILE A 340 -24.68 3.77 -12.03
CA ILE A 340 -23.93 3.07 -10.98
C ILE A 340 -24.59 1.72 -10.70
N PRO A 341 -23.89 0.59 -10.86
CA PRO A 341 -24.41 -0.74 -10.56
C PRO A 341 -24.87 -0.87 -9.09
N LYS A 342 -25.94 -1.62 -8.86
CA LYS A 342 -26.53 -1.80 -7.51
C LYS A 342 -25.53 -2.31 -6.48
N GLU A 343 -24.59 -3.15 -6.87
CA GLU A 343 -23.54 -3.69 -5.99
C GLU A 343 -22.62 -2.62 -5.40
N TYR A 344 -22.52 -1.46 -6.05
CA TYR A 344 -21.72 -0.33 -5.59
C TYR A 344 -22.54 0.73 -4.83
N SER A 345 -23.84 0.53 -4.63
CA SER A 345 -24.74 1.54 -4.03
C SER A 345 -24.30 2.04 -2.64
N GLN A 346 -23.64 1.19 -1.85
CA GLN A 346 -23.10 1.54 -0.52
C GLN A 346 -21.73 2.24 -0.57
N LYS A 347 -21.13 2.35 -1.76
CA LYS A 347 -19.82 2.97 -2.01
C LYS A 347 -19.94 4.32 -2.70
N VAL A 348 -21.15 4.84 -2.84
CA VAL A 348 -21.44 6.10 -3.53
C VAL A 348 -21.38 7.25 -2.53
N GLY A 349 -20.46 8.18 -2.79
CA GLY A 349 -20.37 9.46 -2.11
C GLY A 349 -21.06 10.60 -2.91
N PRO A 350 -21.05 11.81 -2.36
CA PRO A 350 -21.56 13.02 -3.02
C PRO A 350 -20.90 13.33 -4.36
#